data_6418a8d7d5e37d7698946a18f94c964a
#
_entry.id   6418a8d7d5e37d7698946a18f94c964a
#
_cell.length_a   1.000
_cell.length_b   1.000
_cell.length_c   1.000
_cell.angle_alpha   90.00
_cell.angle_beta   90.00
_cell.angle_gamma   90.00
#
_symmetry.space_group_name_H-M   'P 1'
#
loop_
_entity.id
_entity.type
_entity.pdbx_description
1 polymer ?
#
loop_
_entity_poly.entity_id
_entity_poly.type
_entity_poly.pdbx_seq_one_letter_code
_entity_poly.pdbx_strand_id
1 'polypeptide(L)'
;SLVGSEMCIRDRYNGLCNLRMDDTNPTKEDEEFVEAIKQDIHWLGFDWGDRFFYGSDYFEEDYRQAVLLIKKGLAYVCQLTPEEFKQNRGDIGIPAVSPYRDRPVEESLDLFSRMRAGEFPNGAMTLRAKIDLTSGNFNMRDPVIYRINHMSHHRQGNKWCIYPMYDFAHPIQDALEGITHSLCSLEFEAHRPLYNWVIDHCELPARPRQIEFARLGIDHTVMSKRKLRKLVEEHYVSGWDDPRTVSYTHLRAHETRRHL
;
A
#
# COMPACT_ATOMS: atom_id res chain seq x y z
N SER A 1 9.75 -12.35 -7.96
CA SER A 1 9.16 -11.52 -6.95
C SER A 1 10.15 -10.47 -6.47
N LEU A 2 9.64 -9.34 -6.02
CA LEU A 2 10.42 -8.21 -5.52
C LEU A 2 11.25 -8.55 -4.28
N VAL A 3 10.78 -9.48 -3.45
CA VAL A 3 11.48 -9.96 -2.25
C VAL A 3 12.92 -10.37 -2.55
N GLY A 4 13.16 -11.11 -3.62
CA GLY A 4 14.52 -11.48 -4.02
C GLY A 4 15.39 -10.30 -4.44
N SER A 5 14.82 -9.30 -5.13
CA SER A 5 15.53 -8.10 -5.56
C SER A 5 15.92 -7.21 -4.38
N GLU A 6 14.99 -6.99 -3.45
CA GLU A 6 15.24 -6.22 -2.22
C GLU A 6 16.36 -6.84 -1.40
N MET A 7 16.36 -8.15 -1.26
CA MET A 7 17.34 -8.88 -0.49
C MET A 7 18.72 -8.89 -1.14
N CYS A 8 18.81 -9.00 -2.47
CA CYS A 8 20.06 -8.85 -3.19
C CYS A 8 20.66 -7.44 -3.03
N ILE A 9 19.83 -6.41 -3.05
CA ILE A 9 20.26 -5.03 -2.80
C ILE A 9 20.78 -4.89 -1.37
N ARG A 10 20.03 -5.40 -0.38
CA ARG A 10 20.44 -5.41 1.03
C ARG A 10 21.82 -6.06 1.21
N ASP A 11 22.01 -7.26 0.70
CA ASP A 11 23.26 -8.01 0.84
C ASP A 11 24.44 -7.28 0.19
N ARG A 12 24.21 -6.69 -0.99
CA ARG A 12 25.25 -5.97 -1.73
C ARG A 12 25.73 -4.71 -1.02
N TYR A 13 24.82 -4.02 -0.33
CA TYR A 13 25.10 -2.75 0.34
C TYR A 13 25.17 -2.88 1.86
N ASN A 14 25.21 -4.11 2.39
CA ASN A 14 25.21 -4.39 3.83
C ASN A 14 24.06 -3.68 4.57
N GLY A 15 22.89 -3.70 3.94
CA GLY A 15 21.68 -3.07 4.45
C GLY A 15 20.95 -3.95 5.48
N LEU A 16 19.83 -3.44 5.97
CA LEU A 16 18.94 -4.11 6.90
C LEU A 16 17.70 -4.64 6.17
N CYS A 17 17.11 -5.72 6.68
CA CYS A 17 15.85 -6.27 6.21
C CYS A 17 14.74 -5.88 7.19
N ASN A 18 13.66 -5.26 6.68
CA ASN A 18 12.42 -5.07 7.44
C ASN A 18 11.35 -5.99 6.85
N LEU A 19 10.51 -6.54 7.69
CA LEU A 19 9.30 -7.25 7.27
C LEU A 19 8.10 -6.51 7.83
N ARG A 20 7.27 -5.94 6.96
CA ARG A 20 6.03 -5.27 7.33
C ARG A 20 4.83 -6.00 6.73
N MET A 21 3.85 -6.29 7.57
CA MET A 21 2.52 -6.72 7.15
C MET A 21 1.66 -5.49 6.89
N ASP A 22 1.17 -5.35 5.67
CA ASP A 22 0.23 -4.28 5.31
C ASP A 22 -1.19 -4.70 5.71
N ASP A 23 -1.51 -4.45 6.96
CA ASP A 23 -2.82 -4.70 7.57
C ASP A 23 -3.65 -3.42 7.71
N THR A 24 -3.46 -2.45 6.83
CA THR A 24 -4.23 -1.20 6.83
C THR A 24 -5.72 -1.39 6.49
N ASN A 25 -6.08 -2.50 5.85
CA ASN A 25 -7.46 -2.86 5.55
C ASN A 25 -7.99 -3.92 6.51
N PRO A 26 -8.95 -3.61 7.40
CA PRO A 26 -9.44 -4.54 8.43
C PRO A 26 -10.07 -5.84 7.91
N THR A 27 -10.37 -5.93 6.59
CA THR A 27 -11.12 -7.05 6.02
C THR A 27 -10.29 -8.18 5.45
N LYS A 28 -8.96 -8.11 5.46
CA LYS A 28 -8.14 -8.97 4.58
C LYS A 28 -7.06 -9.80 5.25
N GLU A 29 -6.80 -9.63 6.54
CA GLU A 29 -5.66 -10.28 7.19
C GLU A 29 -6.09 -11.49 8.02
N ASP A 30 -5.37 -12.59 7.82
CA ASP A 30 -5.49 -13.84 8.58
C ASP A 30 -4.11 -14.16 9.19
N GLU A 31 -4.06 -14.45 10.47
CA GLU A 31 -2.81 -14.75 11.20
C GLU A 31 -2.06 -15.96 10.61
N GLU A 32 -2.78 -16.92 10.05
CA GLU A 32 -2.18 -18.08 9.38
C GLU A 32 -1.29 -17.66 8.20
N PHE A 33 -1.71 -16.67 7.42
CA PHE A 33 -0.91 -16.16 6.31
C PHE A 33 0.33 -15.40 6.78
N VAL A 34 0.26 -14.70 7.91
CA VAL A 34 1.41 -13.99 8.49
C VAL A 34 2.51 -14.98 8.85
N GLU A 35 2.17 -16.07 9.54
CA GLU A 35 3.14 -17.09 9.93
C GLU A 35 3.69 -17.85 8.72
N ALA A 36 2.88 -18.15 7.70
CA ALA A 36 3.33 -18.76 6.46
C ALA A 36 4.34 -17.85 5.73
N ILE A 37 4.09 -16.55 5.64
CA ILE A 37 5.02 -15.58 5.03
C ILE A 37 6.35 -15.54 5.78
N LYS A 38 6.34 -15.52 7.11
CA LYS A 38 7.56 -15.56 7.93
C LYS A 38 8.38 -16.83 7.65
N GLN A 39 7.72 -17.99 7.63
CA GLN A 39 8.37 -19.27 7.33
C GLN A 39 8.98 -19.29 5.93
N ASP A 40 8.26 -18.78 4.93
CA ASP A 40 8.73 -18.72 3.55
C ASP A 40 9.97 -17.82 3.41
N ILE A 41 9.99 -16.68 4.10
CA ILE A 41 11.13 -15.75 4.07
C ILE A 41 12.36 -16.39 4.74
N HIS A 42 12.18 -17.03 5.90
CA HIS A 42 13.26 -17.79 6.55
C HIS A 42 13.76 -18.96 5.69
N TRP A 43 12.83 -19.69 5.04
CA TRP A 43 13.18 -20.76 4.12
C TRP A 43 14.02 -20.26 2.93
N LEU A 44 13.77 -19.03 2.45
CA LEU A 44 14.58 -18.37 1.43
C LEU A 44 15.97 -17.95 1.95
N GLY A 45 16.24 -18.10 3.26
CA GLY A 45 17.53 -17.78 3.89
C GLY A 45 17.66 -16.33 4.33
N PHE A 46 16.53 -15.64 4.56
CA PHE A 46 16.52 -14.25 4.99
C PHE A 46 15.95 -14.11 6.40
N ASP A 47 16.40 -13.06 7.09
CA ASP A 47 15.99 -12.76 8.45
C ASP A 47 15.82 -11.24 8.59
N TRP A 48 14.82 -10.82 9.36
CA TRP A 48 14.55 -9.43 9.69
C TRP A 48 14.95 -9.08 11.14
N GLY A 49 15.36 -10.06 11.96
CA GLY A 49 15.66 -9.88 13.36
C GLY A 49 14.45 -9.35 14.14
N ASP A 50 14.63 -8.20 14.79
CA ASP A 50 13.60 -7.47 15.53
C ASP A 50 12.81 -6.46 14.67
N ARG A 51 13.05 -6.43 13.35
CA ARG A 51 12.46 -5.48 12.40
C ARG A 51 11.18 -6.03 11.76
N PHE A 52 10.28 -6.52 12.58
CA PHE A 52 8.96 -6.97 12.17
C PHE A 52 7.91 -5.94 12.56
N PHE A 53 7.14 -5.46 11.61
CA PHE A 53 6.20 -4.37 11.76
C PHE A 53 4.82 -4.71 11.20
N TYR A 54 3.80 -4.03 11.71
CA TYR A 54 2.46 -4.02 11.14
C TYR A 54 2.09 -2.60 10.74
N GLY A 55 1.42 -2.44 9.59
CA GLY A 55 0.91 -1.15 9.16
C GLY A 55 -0.04 -0.51 10.17
N SER A 56 -0.83 -1.35 10.87
CA SER A 56 -1.76 -0.89 11.91
C SER A 56 -1.09 -0.30 13.16
N ASP A 57 0.21 -0.53 13.38
CA ASP A 57 0.96 0.09 14.48
C ASP A 57 1.16 1.60 14.27
N TYR A 58 1.05 2.07 13.02
CA TYR A 58 1.26 3.46 12.63
C TYR A 58 -0.03 4.28 12.47
N PHE A 59 -1.21 3.73 12.71
CA PHE A 59 -2.48 4.44 12.50
C PHE A 59 -2.59 5.78 13.23
N GLU A 60 -1.99 5.92 14.42
CA GLU A 60 -1.99 7.19 15.13
C GLU A 60 -1.12 8.23 14.42
N GLU A 61 0.02 7.80 13.89
CA GLU A 61 0.92 8.67 13.13
C GLU A 61 0.31 9.02 11.76
N ASP A 62 -0.29 8.05 11.07
CA ASP A 62 -1.02 8.31 9.81
C ASP A 62 -2.12 9.35 10.03
N TYR A 63 -2.87 9.24 11.13
CA TYR A 63 -3.90 10.22 11.50
C TYR A 63 -3.29 11.60 11.79
N ARG A 64 -2.18 11.66 12.52
CA ARG A 64 -1.47 12.92 12.83
C ARG A 64 -1.01 13.62 11.56
N GLN A 65 -0.47 12.89 10.60
CA GLN A 65 -0.05 13.43 9.31
C GLN A 65 -1.24 13.90 8.46
N ALA A 66 -2.35 13.19 8.50
CA ALA A 66 -3.59 13.62 7.83
C ALA A 66 -4.12 14.94 8.41
N VAL A 67 -4.14 15.09 9.74
CA VAL A 67 -4.51 16.34 10.41
C VAL A 67 -3.55 17.47 10.02
N LEU A 68 -2.25 17.20 9.92
CA LEU A 68 -1.25 18.16 9.47
C LEU A 68 -1.54 18.65 8.04
N LEU A 69 -1.86 17.75 7.12
CA LEU A 69 -2.23 18.11 5.75
C LEU A 69 -3.47 19.00 5.70
N ILE A 70 -4.50 18.72 6.52
CA ILE A 70 -5.69 19.60 6.63
C ILE A 70 -5.27 20.99 7.10
N LYS A 71 -4.45 21.08 8.17
CA LYS A 71 -3.96 22.36 8.70
C LYS A 71 -3.16 23.16 7.69
N LYS A 72 -2.42 22.50 6.82
CA LYS A 72 -1.70 23.12 5.70
C LYS A 72 -2.59 23.49 4.51
N GLY A 73 -3.90 23.20 4.56
CA GLY A 73 -4.82 23.41 3.45
C GLY A 73 -4.61 22.46 2.27
N LEU A 74 -3.91 21.35 2.51
CA LEU A 74 -3.54 20.33 1.51
C LEU A 74 -4.43 19.09 1.56
N ALA A 75 -5.45 19.08 2.42
CA ALA A 75 -6.47 18.04 2.45
C ALA A 75 -7.80 18.63 2.90
N TYR A 76 -8.89 18.00 2.49
CA TYR A 76 -10.25 18.44 2.82
C TYR A 76 -11.20 17.25 2.95
N VAL A 77 -12.23 17.38 3.78
CA VAL A 77 -13.29 16.38 3.91
C VAL A 77 -14.30 16.53 2.77
N CYS A 78 -14.53 15.44 2.05
CA CYS A 78 -15.43 15.34 0.91
C CYS A 78 -16.65 14.47 1.29
N GLN A 79 -17.85 14.97 1.01
CA GLN A 79 -19.13 14.28 1.32
C GLN A 79 -19.77 13.66 0.07
N LEU A 80 -19.03 13.52 -1.03
CA LEU A 80 -19.52 12.79 -2.20
C LEU A 80 -19.68 11.31 -1.85
N THR A 81 -20.81 10.75 -2.19
CA THR A 81 -21.03 9.31 -2.19
C THR A 81 -20.12 8.63 -3.21
N PRO A 82 -19.88 7.31 -3.12
CA PRO A 82 -19.08 6.59 -4.12
C PRO A 82 -19.59 6.75 -5.55
N GLU A 83 -20.90 6.81 -5.74
CA GLU A 83 -21.56 7.01 -7.03
C GLU A 83 -21.31 8.43 -7.58
N GLU A 84 -21.52 9.45 -6.75
CA GLU A 84 -21.24 10.85 -7.10
C GLU A 84 -19.75 11.06 -7.37
N PHE A 85 -18.88 10.46 -6.57
CA PHE A 85 -17.43 10.50 -6.79
C PHE A 85 -17.06 9.94 -8.17
N LYS A 86 -17.65 8.80 -8.55
CA LYS A 86 -17.42 8.17 -9.86
C LYS A 86 -17.89 9.07 -11.02
N GLN A 87 -19.03 9.75 -10.85
CA GLN A 87 -19.55 10.69 -11.86
C GLN A 87 -18.67 11.95 -11.98
N ASN A 88 -18.13 12.44 -10.86
CA ASN A 88 -17.34 13.67 -10.80
C ASN A 88 -15.82 13.43 -11.02
N ARG A 89 -15.39 12.21 -11.26
CA ARG A 89 -13.98 11.84 -11.47
C ARG A 89 -13.36 12.47 -12.72
N GLY A 90 -14.22 12.90 -13.68
CA GLY A 90 -13.77 13.33 -15.00
C GLY A 90 -13.28 12.18 -15.88
N ASP A 91 -12.69 12.51 -17.02
CA ASP A 91 -12.15 11.56 -17.99
C ASP A 91 -10.86 12.13 -18.63
N ILE A 92 -10.30 11.43 -19.61
CA ILE A 92 -9.14 11.93 -20.37
C ILE A 92 -9.52 13.28 -21.02
N GLY A 93 -8.78 14.34 -20.66
CA GLY A 93 -9.06 15.70 -21.11
C GLY A 93 -10.25 16.40 -20.44
N ILE A 94 -10.97 15.73 -19.56
CA ILE A 94 -12.08 16.29 -18.78
C ILE A 94 -11.66 16.36 -17.30
N PRO A 95 -11.54 17.56 -16.71
CA PRO A 95 -11.18 17.71 -15.30
C PRO A 95 -12.18 17.01 -14.36
N ALA A 96 -11.67 16.55 -13.23
CA ALA A 96 -12.53 16.14 -12.13
C ALA A 96 -13.17 17.35 -11.46
N VAL A 97 -14.28 17.15 -10.75
CA VAL A 97 -14.99 18.19 -10.01
C VAL A 97 -15.12 17.77 -8.56
N SER A 98 -14.86 18.69 -7.62
CA SER A 98 -15.10 18.45 -6.21
C SER A 98 -15.72 19.70 -5.58
N PRO A 99 -17.02 19.66 -5.24
CA PRO A 99 -17.72 20.80 -4.66
C PRO A 99 -17.24 21.15 -3.24
N TYR A 100 -16.53 20.22 -2.59
CA TYR A 100 -16.04 20.40 -1.22
C TYR A 100 -14.57 20.82 -1.14
N ARG A 101 -13.92 21.05 -2.29
CA ARG A 101 -12.47 21.31 -2.36
C ARG A 101 -12.05 22.58 -1.62
N ASP A 102 -12.90 23.57 -1.59
CA ASP A 102 -12.63 24.86 -0.95
C ASP A 102 -13.28 25.00 0.42
N ARG A 103 -13.63 23.87 1.05
CA ARG A 103 -14.13 23.83 2.43
C ARG A 103 -13.10 24.46 3.38
N PRO A 104 -13.53 25.29 4.35
CA PRO A 104 -12.64 25.86 5.36
C PRO A 104 -11.85 24.80 6.12
N VAL A 105 -10.62 25.13 6.50
CA VAL A 105 -9.70 24.22 7.21
C VAL A 105 -10.33 23.77 8.53
N GLU A 106 -10.94 24.70 9.28
CA GLU A 106 -11.56 24.45 10.58
C GLU A 106 -12.74 23.47 10.46
N GLU A 107 -13.56 23.61 9.41
CA GLU A 107 -14.67 22.70 9.13
C GLU A 107 -14.17 21.30 8.78
N SER A 108 -13.11 21.21 7.96
CA SER A 108 -12.49 19.93 7.61
C SER A 108 -11.85 19.24 8.83
N LEU A 109 -11.25 20.00 9.74
CA LEU A 109 -10.70 19.48 11.00
C LEU A 109 -11.80 18.94 11.92
N ASP A 110 -12.89 19.70 12.10
CA ASP A 110 -14.04 19.26 12.89
C ASP A 110 -14.64 17.97 12.33
N LEU A 111 -14.95 17.94 11.04
CA LEU A 111 -15.53 16.79 10.38
C LEU A 111 -14.60 15.56 10.45
N PHE A 112 -13.29 15.73 10.24
CA PHE A 112 -12.35 14.62 10.32
C PHE A 112 -12.22 14.05 11.73
N SER A 113 -12.24 14.91 12.75
CA SER A 113 -12.32 14.50 14.16
C SER A 113 -13.59 13.69 14.46
N ARG A 114 -14.72 14.13 13.96
CA ARG A 114 -16.02 13.46 14.12
C ARG A 114 -16.11 12.17 13.32
N MET A 115 -15.45 12.09 12.15
CA MET A 115 -15.26 10.83 11.43
C MET A 115 -14.52 9.80 12.29
N ARG A 116 -13.44 10.22 12.98
CA ARG A 116 -12.69 9.36 13.92
C ARG A 116 -13.55 8.96 15.12
N ALA A 117 -14.42 9.84 15.60
CA ALA A 117 -15.35 9.56 16.70
C ALA A 117 -16.47 8.57 16.31
N GLY A 118 -16.61 8.22 15.03
CA GLY A 118 -17.61 7.26 14.56
C GLY A 118 -19.00 7.83 14.35
N GLU A 119 -19.14 9.15 14.23
CA GLU A 119 -20.45 9.81 14.10
C GLU A 119 -21.13 9.57 12.74
N PHE A 120 -20.37 9.14 11.73
CA PHE A 120 -20.86 9.02 10.37
C PHE A 120 -20.82 7.57 9.86
N PRO A 121 -21.81 7.12 9.08
CA PRO A 121 -21.82 5.77 8.52
C PRO A 121 -20.76 5.57 7.42
N ASN A 122 -20.51 4.31 7.06
CA ASN A 122 -19.65 3.96 5.95
C ASN A 122 -20.08 4.67 4.66
N GLY A 123 -19.14 5.22 3.92
CA GLY A 123 -19.38 5.89 2.65
C GLY A 123 -19.92 7.32 2.74
N ALA A 124 -20.23 7.82 3.94
CA ALA A 124 -20.76 9.20 4.11
C ALA A 124 -19.73 10.27 3.75
N MET A 125 -18.48 10.04 4.08
CA MET A 125 -17.40 11.00 3.89
C MET A 125 -16.06 10.30 3.63
N THR A 126 -15.17 11.04 2.98
CA THR A 126 -13.75 10.67 2.79
C THR A 126 -12.88 11.90 3.05
N LEU A 127 -11.63 11.68 3.45
CA LEU A 127 -10.61 12.72 3.39
C LEU A 127 -9.87 12.61 2.07
N ARG A 128 -9.73 13.73 1.35
CA ARG A 128 -9.06 13.80 0.06
C ARG A 128 -7.85 14.73 0.15
N ALA A 129 -6.76 14.35 -0.49
CA ALA A 129 -5.64 15.26 -0.73
C ALA A 129 -6.04 16.34 -1.75
N LYS A 130 -5.58 17.57 -1.55
CA LYS A 130 -5.83 18.71 -2.45
C LYS A 130 -4.63 18.89 -3.38
N ILE A 131 -4.68 18.28 -4.56
CA ILE A 131 -3.56 18.25 -5.50
C ILE A 131 -3.92 18.95 -6.81
N ASP A 132 -4.45 18.21 -7.81
CA ASP A 132 -4.75 18.75 -9.14
C ASP A 132 -5.89 17.98 -9.81
N LEU A 133 -7.06 18.60 -9.90
CA LEU A 133 -8.25 18.00 -10.53
C LEU A 133 -8.11 17.86 -12.06
N THR A 134 -7.11 18.52 -12.68
CA THR A 134 -6.89 18.52 -14.14
C THR A 134 -5.83 17.52 -14.58
N SER A 135 -5.14 16.89 -13.62
CA SER A 135 -4.03 15.97 -13.89
C SER A 135 -4.40 14.86 -14.88
N GLY A 136 -3.51 14.57 -15.83
CA GLY A 136 -3.63 13.40 -16.69
C GLY A 136 -3.51 12.06 -15.92
N ASN A 137 -2.86 12.09 -14.76
CA ASN A 137 -2.79 10.96 -13.85
C ASN A 137 -3.96 10.98 -12.86
N PHE A 138 -4.87 10.01 -12.99
CA PHE A 138 -6.05 9.92 -12.13
C PHE A 138 -5.72 9.78 -10.63
N ASN A 139 -4.56 9.21 -10.28
CA ASN A 139 -4.12 9.10 -8.89
C ASN A 139 -3.73 10.45 -8.27
N MET A 140 -3.59 11.51 -9.08
CA MET A 140 -3.29 12.87 -8.63
C MET A 140 -4.51 13.78 -8.62
N ARG A 141 -5.70 13.29 -9.05
CA ARG A 141 -6.94 14.09 -9.07
C ARG A 141 -7.61 14.10 -7.71
N ASP A 142 -7.02 14.79 -6.75
CA ASP A 142 -7.48 14.87 -5.37
C ASP A 142 -7.86 13.48 -4.82
N PRO A 143 -6.91 12.56 -4.68
CA PRO A 143 -7.18 11.18 -4.29
C PRO A 143 -7.73 11.09 -2.86
N VAL A 144 -8.52 10.05 -2.61
CA VAL A 144 -8.95 9.69 -1.25
C VAL A 144 -7.75 9.19 -0.47
N ILE A 145 -7.50 9.75 0.72
CA ILE A 145 -6.42 9.33 1.63
C ILE A 145 -6.94 8.67 2.92
N TYR A 146 -8.21 8.93 3.31
CA TYR A 146 -8.90 8.24 4.40
C TYR A 146 -10.34 7.94 4.04
N ARG A 147 -10.85 6.80 4.55
CA ARG A 147 -12.25 6.39 4.43
C ARG A 147 -12.83 5.94 5.76
N ILE A 148 -14.15 6.03 5.90
CA ILE A 148 -14.89 5.47 7.04
C ILE A 148 -15.15 3.99 6.77
N ASN A 149 -14.82 3.14 7.75
CA ASN A 149 -15.13 1.72 7.73
C ASN A 149 -15.36 1.20 9.15
N HIS A 150 -16.61 0.99 9.54
CA HIS A 150 -17.00 0.47 10.85
C HIS A 150 -16.82 -1.04 10.91
N MET A 151 -15.56 -1.49 10.84
CA MET A 151 -15.20 -2.89 11.00
C MET A 151 -14.17 -3.04 12.10
N SER A 152 -14.28 -4.13 12.88
CA SER A 152 -13.26 -4.50 13.86
C SER A 152 -11.98 -4.90 13.13
N HIS A 153 -10.86 -4.33 13.55
CA HIS A 153 -9.54 -4.67 13.04
C HIS A 153 -8.96 -5.82 13.85
N HIS A 154 -8.34 -6.82 13.22
CA HIS A 154 -7.82 -8.02 13.90
C HIS A 154 -6.82 -7.70 15.05
N ARG A 155 -6.01 -6.64 14.94
CA ARG A 155 -5.07 -6.20 15.99
C ARG A 155 -5.55 -5.01 16.81
N GLN A 156 -6.19 -4.03 16.18
CA GLN A 156 -6.61 -2.78 16.83
C GLN A 156 -8.04 -2.83 17.39
N GLY A 157 -8.78 -3.92 17.15
CA GLY A 157 -10.16 -4.06 17.58
C GLY A 157 -11.04 -2.94 17.04
N ASN A 158 -11.86 -2.34 17.90
CA ASN A 158 -12.80 -1.27 17.55
C ASN A 158 -12.25 0.15 17.85
N LYS A 159 -10.92 0.27 18.02
CA LYS A 159 -10.29 1.58 18.30
C LYS A 159 -10.43 2.57 17.15
N TRP A 160 -10.51 2.05 15.92
CA TRP A 160 -10.59 2.85 14.69
C TRP A 160 -11.86 2.53 13.91
N CYS A 161 -12.44 3.55 13.31
CA CYS A 161 -13.55 3.47 12.35
C CYS A 161 -13.24 4.26 11.06
N ILE A 162 -12.05 4.87 10.98
CA ILE A 162 -11.49 5.45 9.77
C ILE A 162 -10.14 4.81 9.51
N TYR A 163 -9.85 4.57 8.24
CA TYR A 163 -8.63 3.88 7.83
C TYR A 163 -7.94 4.63 6.69
N PRO A 164 -6.60 4.72 6.75
CA PRO A 164 -5.85 5.34 5.65
C PRO A 164 -5.91 4.46 4.40
N MET A 165 -5.83 5.10 3.25
CA MET A 165 -5.63 4.40 1.99
C MET A 165 -4.17 4.00 1.85
N TYR A 166 -3.91 2.91 1.11
CA TYR A 166 -2.57 2.38 0.87
C TYR A 166 -1.57 3.46 0.41
N ASP A 167 -1.96 4.25 -0.60
CA ASP A 167 -1.09 5.28 -1.18
C ASP A 167 -0.72 6.41 -0.21
N PHE A 168 -1.45 6.55 0.90
CA PHE A 168 -1.15 7.52 1.95
C PHE A 168 -0.32 6.89 3.08
N ALA A 169 -0.71 5.71 3.57
CA ALA A 169 -0.05 5.05 4.68
C ALA A 169 1.36 4.53 4.31
N HIS A 170 1.50 3.92 3.14
CA HIS A 170 2.75 3.27 2.72
C HIS A 170 3.97 4.20 2.72
N PRO A 171 3.96 5.41 2.11
CA PRO A 171 5.10 6.31 2.17
C PRO A 171 5.43 6.80 3.59
N ILE A 172 4.43 7.00 4.44
CA ILE A 172 4.62 7.39 5.84
C ILE A 172 5.33 6.28 6.61
N GLN A 173 4.86 5.06 6.48
CA GLN A 173 5.43 3.88 7.13
C GLN A 173 6.85 3.60 6.65
N ASP A 174 7.11 3.70 5.36
CA ASP A 174 8.46 3.58 4.80
C ASP A 174 9.43 4.60 5.43
N ALA A 175 9.00 5.83 5.57
CA ALA A 175 9.82 6.88 6.16
C ALA A 175 10.07 6.65 7.65
N LEU A 176 9.08 6.17 8.42
CA LEU A 176 9.20 5.86 9.84
C LEU A 176 10.12 4.66 10.11
N GLU A 177 10.11 3.67 9.23
CA GLU A 177 10.96 2.49 9.31
C GLU A 177 12.38 2.71 8.74
N GLY A 178 12.66 3.90 8.20
CA GLY A 178 13.96 4.25 7.64
C GLY A 178 14.26 3.53 6.32
N ILE A 179 13.23 3.15 5.55
CA ILE A 179 13.38 2.59 4.22
C ILE A 179 14.04 3.61 3.29
N THR A 180 15.05 3.19 2.56
CA THR A 180 15.75 4.03 1.58
C THR A 180 15.22 3.83 0.16
N HIS A 181 14.94 2.57 -0.20
CA HIS A 181 14.47 2.17 -1.52
C HIS A 181 13.20 1.33 -1.36
N SER A 182 12.06 1.92 -1.70
CA SER A 182 10.75 1.26 -1.70
C SER A 182 10.53 0.63 -3.08
N LEU A 183 10.70 -0.69 -3.16
CA LEU A 183 10.63 -1.42 -4.44
C LEU A 183 9.22 -1.93 -4.68
N CYS A 184 8.69 -1.72 -5.88
CA CYS A 184 7.37 -2.20 -6.26
C CYS A 184 7.33 -2.67 -7.72
N SER A 185 6.23 -3.28 -8.14
CA SER A 185 6.02 -3.66 -9.53
C SER A 185 5.65 -2.44 -10.39
N LEU A 186 5.88 -2.53 -11.70
CA LEU A 186 5.67 -1.44 -12.66
C LEU A 186 4.22 -0.92 -12.69
N GLU A 187 3.25 -1.70 -12.26
CA GLU A 187 1.85 -1.29 -12.13
C GLU A 187 1.64 -0.12 -11.15
N PHE A 188 2.60 0.12 -10.24
CA PHE A 188 2.59 1.24 -9.30
C PHE A 188 3.29 2.50 -9.84
N GLU A 189 3.77 2.51 -11.07
CA GLU A 189 4.43 3.69 -11.66
C GLU A 189 3.54 4.94 -11.61
N ALA A 190 2.25 4.77 -11.91
CA ALA A 190 1.27 5.86 -11.85
C ALA A 190 0.97 6.34 -10.40
N HIS A 191 1.31 5.55 -9.39
CA HIS A 191 1.16 5.91 -7.97
C HIS A 191 2.37 6.66 -7.41
N ARG A 192 3.57 6.54 -8.01
CA ARG A 192 4.79 7.20 -7.55
C ARG A 192 4.67 8.72 -7.37
N PRO A 193 3.99 9.50 -8.24
CA PRO A 193 3.78 10.92 -7.99
C PRO A 193 3.04 11.21 -6.68
N LEU A 194 2.05 10.39 -6.32
CA LEU A 194 1.34 10.53 -5.05
C LEU A 194 2.23 10.13 -3.86
N TYR A 195 3.01 9.05 -3.99
CA TYR A 195 4.02 8.67 -2.99
C TYR A 195 4.97 9.83 -2.68
N ASN A 196 5.55 10.45 -3.72
CA ASN A 196 6.44 11.59 -3.58
C ASN A 196 5.73 12.79 -2.96
N TRP A 197 4.49 13.06 -3.38
CA TRP A 197 3.69 14.14 -2.81
C TRP A 197 3.49 14.00 -1.30
N VAL A 198 3.21 12.78 -0.81
CA VAL A 198 3.08 12.51 0.63
C VAL A 198 4.42 12.76 1.35
N ILE A 199 5.53 12.24 0.81
CA ILE A 199 6.88 12.47 1.37
C ILE A 199 7.23 13.97 1.43
N ASP A 200 6.81 14.75 0.45
CA ASP A 200 7.14 16.17 0.36
C ASP A 200 6.31 17.05 1.32
N HIS A 201 5.09 16.65 1.63
CA HIS A 201 4.14 17.50 2.36
C HIS A 201 3.91 17.07 3.82
N CYS A 202 4.15 15.79 4.15
CA CYS A 202 4.14 15.28 5.52
C CYS A 202 5.47 15.60 6.24
N GLU A 203 5.43 15.61 7.57
CA GLU A 203 6.62 15.84 8.41
C GLU A 203 7.20 14.50 8.85
N LEU A 204 8.08 13.95 8.03
CA LEU A 204 8.62 12.60 8.13
C LEU A 204 10.13 12.61 8.40
N PRO A 205 10.65 11.62 9.15
CA PRO A 205 12.06 11.56 9.55
C PRO A 205 13.01 11.18 8.39
N ALA A 206 12.50 10.57 7.33
CA ALA A 206 13.27 10.10 6.18
C ALA A 206 12.55 10.38 4.87
N ARG A 207 13.29 10.28 3.77
CA ARG A 207 12.78 10.50 2.40
C ARG A 207 13.08 9.26 1.54
N PRO A 208 12.30 8.19 1.67
CA PRO A 208 12.45 7.00 0.84
C PRO A 208 12.15 7.30 -0.62
N ARG A 209 12.68 6.47 -1.52
CA ARG A 209 12.46 6.56 -2.97
C ARG A 209 11.71 5.33 -3.46
N GLN A 210 10.56 5.53 -4.08
CA GLN A 210 9.85 4.46 -4.77
C GLN A 210 10.53 4.16 -6.11
N ILE A 211 10.76 2.88 -6.39
CA ILE A 211 11.42 2.38 -7.61
C ILE A 211 10.62 1.19 -8.12
N GLU A 212 10.20 1.25 -9.38
CA GLU A 212 9.41 0.22 -10.00
C GLU A 212 10.27 -0.73 -10.84
N PHE A 213 9.92 -2.01 -10.80
CA PHE A 213 10.55 -3.05 -11.59
C PHE A 213 9.55 -3.66 -12.56
N ALA A 214 10.00 -3.87 -13.79
CA ALA A 214 9.23 -4.57 -14.80
C ALA A 214 8.99 -6.03 -14.39
N ARG A 215 7.86 -6.57 -14.80
CA ARG A 215 7.58 -8.00 -14.65
C ARG A 215 8.57 -8.80 -15.48
N LEU A 216 9.21 -9.80 -14.85
CA LEU A 216 9.99 -10.78 -15.59
C LEU A 216 9.07 -11.61 -16.49
N GLY A 217 9.26 -11.52 -17.80
CA GLY A 217 8.64 -12.38 -18.80
C GLY A 217 9.57 -13.53 -19.17
N ILE A 218 9.05 -14.75 -19.19
CA ILE A 218 9.78 -15.94 -19.69
C ILE A 218 8.93 -16.54 -20.78
N ASP A 219 9.53 -16.75 -21.96
CA ASP A 219 8.85 -17.38 -23.07
C ASP A 219 8.55 -18.86 -22.80
N HIS A 220 7.49 -19.37 -23.39
CA HIS A 220 7.03 -20.76 -23.23
C HIS A 220 6.73 -21.18 -21.78
N THR A 221 6.54 -20.23 -20.87
CA THR A 221 6.34 -20.48 -19.43
C THR A 221 5.09 -19.81 -18.91
N VAL A 222 4.29 -20.52 -18.12
CA VAL A 222 3.11 -19.98 -17.46
C VAL A 222 3.49 -19.44 -16.07
N MET A 223 3.59 -18.12 -15.94
CA MET A 223 3.93 -17.43 -14.67
C MET A 223 2.68 -16.96 -13.90
N SER A 224 1.48 -17.24 -14.37
CA SER A 224 0.24 -16.81 -13.73
C SER A 224 -0.14 -17.72 -12.57
N LYS A 225 -0.12 -17.22 -11.33
CA LYS A 225 -0.57 -17.94 -10.11
C LYS A 225 -1.94 -18.61 -10.33
N ARG A 226 -2.90 -17.88 -10.91
CA ARG A 226 -4.25 -18.42 -11.19
C ARG A 226 -4.23 -19.61 -12.15
N LYS A 227 -3.39 -19.56 -13.19
CA LYS A 227 -3.27 -20.68 -14.15
C LYS A 227 -2.51 -21.86 -13.53
N LEU A 228 -1.44 -21.61 -12.79
CA LEU A 228 -0.69 -22.66 -12.09
C LEU A 228 -1.57 -23.33 -11.03
N ARG A 229 -2.34 -22.58 -10.27
CA ARG A 229 -3.30 -23.10 -9.29
C ARG A 229 -4.30 -24.04 -9.94
N LYS A 230 -4.84 -23.68 -11.11
CA LYS A 230 -5.77 -24.53 -11.86
C LYS A 230 -5.10 -25.86 -12.26
N LEU A 231 -3.82 -25.86 -12.66
CA LEU A 231 -3.11 -27.10 -12.99
C LEU A 231 -2.98 -28.04 -11.79
N VAL A 232 -2.79 -27.47 -10.58
CA VAL A 232 -2.73 -28.24 -9.33
C VAL A 232 -4.10 -28.76 -8.95
N GLU A 233 -5.14 -27.92 -8.98
CA GLU A 233 -6.52 -28.27 -8.60
C GLU A 233 -7.13 -29.31 -9.54
N GLU A 234 -6.83 -29.23 -10.81
CA GLU A 234 -7.30 -30.19 -11.84
C GLU A 234 -6.37 -31.41 -11.99
N HIS A 235 -5.37 -31.56 -11.12
CA HIS A 235 -4.43 -32.69 -11.10
C HIS A 235 -3.62 -32.92 -12.38
N TYR A 236 -3.39 -31.88 -13.18
CA TYR A 236 -2.45 -31.94 -14.30
C TYR A 236 -0.99 -32.05 -13.86
N VAL A 237 -0.71 -31.57 -12.64
CA VAL A 237 0.58 -31.65 -11.98
C VAL A 237 0.37 -32.19 -10.56
N SER A 238 1.42 -32.76 -9.98
CA SER A 238 1.35 -33.40 -8.65
C SER A 238 1.21 -32.40 -7.49
N GLY A 239 1.61 -31.17 -7.68
CA GLY A 239 1.55 -30.10 -6.68
C GLY A 239 2.28 -28.85 -7.14
N TRP A 240 2.47 -27.93 -6.21
CA TRP A 240 3.23 -26.70 -6.47
C TRP A 240 4.74 -26.95 -6.66
N ASP A 241 5.25 -28.06 -6.15
CA ASP A 241 6.65 -28.50 -6.25
C ASP A 241 6.92 -29.36 -7.49
N ASP A 242 5.89 -29.60 -8.31
CA ASP A 242 6.06 -30.32 -9.57
C ASP A 242 7.08 -29.59 -10.48
N PRO A 243 8.08 -30.28 -11.03
CA PRO A 243 9.12 -29.65 -11.87
C PRO A 243 8.58 -28.97 -13.13
N ARG A 244 7.32 -29.21 -13.50
CA ARG A 244 6.65 -28.53 -14.62
C ARG A 244 6.04 -27.18 -14.22
N THR A 245 5.96 -26.88 -12.93
CA THR A 245 5.52 -25.57 -12.43
C THR A 245 6.73 -24.68 -12.14
N VAL A 246 6.70 -23.44 -12.60
CA VAL A 246 7.74 -22.46 -12.23
C VAL A 246 7.37 -21.87 -10.88
N SER A 247 8.13 -22.24 -9.86
CA SER A 247 7.97 -21.77 -8.49
C SER A 247 9.26 -21.14 -7.97
N TYR A 248 9.22 -20.58 -6.76
CA TYR A 248 10.42 -20.09 -6.08
C TYR A 248 11.50 -21.15 -5.89
N THR A 249 11.13 -22.40 -5.77
CA THR A 249 12.05 -23.53 -5.69
C THR A 249 12.97 -23.59 -6.92
N HIS A 250 12.41 -23.40 -8.10
CA HIS A 250 13.15 -23.38 -9.36
C HIS A 250 14.06 -22.15 -9.46
N LEU A 251 13.56 -20.97 -9.04
CA LEU A 251 14.34 -19.74 -9.02
C LEU A 251 15.51 -19.82 -8.04
N ARG A 252 15.34 -20.51 -6.92
CA ARG A 252 16.40 -20.75 -5.94
C ARG A 252 17.45 -21.75 -6.46
N ALA A 253 17.04 -22.75 -7.21
CA ALA A 253 17.93 -23.72 -7.83
C ALA A 253 18.80 -23.11 -8.93
N HIS A 254 18.39 -22.00 -9.55
CA HIS A 254 19.20 -21.21 -10.47
C HIS A 254 20.13 -20.28 -9.68
N GLU A 255 21.10 -20.85 -9.00
CA GLU A 255 22.19 -20.23 -8.27
C GLU A 255 22.27 -18.70 -8.41
N THR A 256 21.63 -17.97 -7.51
CA THR A 256 21.85 -16.54 -7.41
C THR A 256 23.31 -16.32 -7.00
N ARG A 257 23.93 -15.22 -7.41
CA ARG A 257 25.35 -14.87 -7.13
C ARG A 257 25.78 -15.05 -5.66
N ARG A 258 24.85 -15.30 -4.75
CA ARG A 258 25.12 -15.58 -3.34
C ARG A 258 25.64 -17.03 -3.10
N HIS A 259 25.43 -17.92 -4.06
CA HIS A 259 25.80 -19.34 -3.99
C HIS A 259 26.97 -19.69 -4.90
N LEU A 260 27.58 -18.71 -5.57
CA LEU A 260 28.81 -18.82 -6.32
C LEU A 260 30.01 -18.37 -5.39
#